data_cf3d52327b7adcebb52f4971d026fafe
#
_entry.id   cf3d52327b7adcebb52f4971d026fafe
#
_cell.length_a   1.000
_cell.length_b   1.000
_cell.length_c   1.000
_cell.angle_alpha   90.00
_cell.angle_beta   90.00
_cell.angle_gamma   90.00
#
_symmetry.space_group_name_H-M   'P 1'
#
loop_
_entity.id
_entity.type
_entity.pdbx_description
1 polymer ?
#
loop_
_entity_poly.entity_id
_entity_poly.type
_entity_poly.pdbx_seq_one_letter_code
_entity_poly.pdbx_strand_id
1 'polypeptide(L)'
;MQDTDAIYDIAVVGAGINGVGIANDAVGRGLSVFVCEKDDLASHTSSASSKLIHGGLRYLEQKEFRLVREALLEREVLLKKAPHLIHPMRFIMPHLPYLRPAWLIRSGLFIYDYLAKRETLEGSELVHFNVDSPLKDTIKRGFEYSDCTVDDARLVVVNAI
;
A
#
# COMPACT_ATOMS: atom_id res chain seq x y z
N MET A 1 -33.85 23.11 0.10
CA MET A 1 -33.16 24.40 0.28
C MET A 1 -31.88 24.09 1.00
N GLN A 2 -30.72 24.16 0.31
CA GLN A 2 -29.42 24.05 0.99
C GLN A 2 -29.23 25.33 1.80
N ASP A 3 -28.88 25.15 3.06
CA ASP A 3 -28.55 26.25 3.96
C ASP A 3 -27.23 26.88 3.48
N THR A 4 -27.31 27.99 2.78
CA THR A 4 -26.17 28.68 2.18
C THR A 4 -25.27 29.37 3.22
N ASP A 5 -25.67 29.37 4.49
CA ASP A 5 -24.96 30.03 5.59
C ASP A 5 -24.28 29.03 6.56
N ALA A 6 -24.20 27.76 6.15
CA ALA A 6 -23.52 26.74 6.95
C ALA A 6 -22.02 27.04 7.06
N ILE A 7 -21.52 27.18 8.28
CA ILE A 7 -20.10 27.35 8.56
C ILE A 7 -19.51 25.96 8.87
N TYR A 8 -18.43 25.60 8.19
CA TYR A 8 -17.70 24.38 8.41
C TYR A 8 -16.35 24.67 9.06
N ASP A 9 -15.88 23.76 9.91
CA ASP A 9 -14.56 23.87 10.54
C ASP A 9 -13.44 23.65 9.52
N ILE A 10 -13.65 22.77 8.54
CA ILE A 10 -12.67 22.42 7.51
C ILE A 10 -13.34 22.34 6.14
N ALA A 11 -12.68 22.91 5.13
CA ALA A 11 -12.99 22.71 3.73
C ALA A 11 -11.89 21.90 3.06
N VAL A 12 -12.23 20.73 2.49
CA VAL A 12 -11.30 19.83 1.77
C VAL A 12 -11.58 19.93 0.28
N VAL A 13 -10.58 20.30 -0.50
CA VAL A 13 -10.66 20.38 -1.96
C VAL A 13 -9.99 19.15 -2.57
N GLY A 14 -10.80 18.31 -3.21
CA GLY A 14 -10.38 17.04 -3.79
C GLY A 14 -10.81 15.83 -2.96
N ALA A 15 -11.53 14.90 -3.59
CA ALA A 15 -12.02 13.67 -2.96
C ALA A 15 -11.28 12.41 -3.44
N GLY A 16 -9.96 12.53 -3.60
CA GLY A 16 -9.06 11.37 -3.67
C GLY A 16 -8.77 10.80 -2.27
N ILE A 17 -7.94 9.78 -2.18
CA ILE A 17 -7.67 9.06 -0.91
C ILE A 17 -7.20 9.98 0.22
N ASN A 18 -6.38 10.99 -0.08
CA ASN A 18 -5.91 11.94 0.92
C ASN A 18 -7.04 12.84 1.42
N GLY A 19 -7.85 13.40 0.51
CA GLY A 19 -8.95 14.29 0.88
C GLY A 19 -10.00 13.58 1.71
N VAL A 20 -10.46 12.41 1.28
CA VAL A 20 -11.45 11.64 2.05
C VAL A 20 -10.88 11.13 3.38
N GLY A 21 -9.60 10.75 3.41
CA GLY A 21 -8.93 10.35 4.64
C GLY A 21 -8.85 11.49 5.68
N ILE A 22 -8.53 12.70 5.23
CA ILE A 22 -8.53 13.91 6.09
C ILE A 22 -9.96 14.21 6.58
N ALA A 23 -10.93 14.14 5.67
CA ALA A 23 -12.32 14.41 6.02
C ALA A 23 -12.85 13.41 7.06
N ASN A 24 -12.60 12.12 6.85
CA ASN A 24 -13.00 11.04 7.76
C ASN A 24 -12.36 11.20 9.16
N ASP A 25 -11.06 11.47 9.23
CA ASP A 25 -10.39 11.70 10.51
C ASP A 25 -10.93 12.94 11.23
N ALA A 26 -11.17 14.03 10.49
CA ALA A 26 -11.72 15.27 11.05
C ALA A 26 -13.15 15.09 11.60
N VAL A 27 -14.02 14.39 10.86
CA VAL A 27 -15.38 14.04 11.33
C VAL A 27 -15.31 13.14 12.55
N GLY A 28 -14.41 12.15 12.55
CA GLY A 28 -14.17 11.28 13.71
C GLY A 28 -13.71 12.04 14.97
N ARG A 29 -13.18 13.25 14.81
CA ARG A 29 -12.82 14.18 15.92
C ARG A 29 -13.92 15.17 16.27
N GLY A 30 -15.09 15.08 15.65
CA GLY A 30 -16.24 15.93 15.91
C GLY A 30 -16.22 17.27 15.16
N LEU A 31 -15.38 17.42 14.14
CA LEU A 31 -15.35 18.61 13.30
C LEU A 31 -16.37 18.50 12.15
N SER A 32 -16.94 19.64 11.78
CA SER A 32 -17.80 19.75 10.60
C SER A 32 -16.93 19.94 9.35
N VAL A 33 -17.15 19.11 8.31
CA VAL A 33 -16.29 19.10 7.13
C VAL A 33 -17.11 19.28 5.86
N PHE A 34 -16.63 20.19 5.00
CA PHE A 34 -17.12 20.33 3.63
C PHE A 34 -16.08 19.74 2.68
N VAL A 35 -16.51 18.80 1.83
CA VAL A 35 -15.66 18.22 0.80
C VAL A 35 -16.20 18.58 -0.58
N CYS A 36 -15.35 19.08 -1.46
CA CYS A 36 -15.68 19.30 -2.85
C CYS A 36 -14.71 18.60 -3.80
N GLU A 37 -15.26 18.04 -4.87
CA GLU A 37 -14.50 17.39 -5.94
C GLU A 37 -14.98 17.95 -7.29
N LYS A 38 -14.07 18.15 -8.23
CA LYS A 38 -14.41 18.66 -9.56
C LYS A 38 -15.06 17.62 -10.48
N ASP A 39 -14.75 16.33 -10.23
CA ASP A 39 -15.26 15.21 -11.02
C ASP A 39 -15.95 14.21 -10.06
N ASP A 40 -15.66 12.91 -10.16
CA ASP A 40 -16.19 11.90 -9.28
C ASP A 40 -15.14 11.46 -8.23
N LEU A 41 -15.58 10.80 -7.16
CA LEU A 41 -14.72 10.24 -6.13
C LEU A 41 -13.65 9.33 -6.76
N ALA A 42 -12.42 9.48 -6.36
CA ALA A 42 -11.28 8.69 -6.83
C ALA A 42 -10.99 8.74 -8.34
N SER A 43 -11.62 9.61 -9.12
CA SER A 43 -11.58 9.60 -10.60
C SER A 43 -10.19 9.84 -11.23
N HIS A 44 -9.20 10.24 -10.42
CA HIS A 44 -7.85 10.55 -10.87
C HIS A 44 -6.79 9.60 -10.30
N THR A 45 -5.75 10.14 -9.67
CA THR A 45 -4.59 9.37 -9.16
C THR A 45 -4.98 8.22 -8.24
N SER A 46 -6.05 8.39 -7.45
CA SER A 46 -6.46 7.39 -6.46
C SER A 46 -7.03 6.11 -7.07
N SER A 47 -7.50 6.13 -8.31
CA SER A 47 -7.92 4.92 -9.06
C SER A 47 -6.89 4.45 -10.09
N ALA A 48 -5.81 5.22 -10.27
CA ALA A 48 -4.72 4.94 -11.19
C ALA A 48 -3.42 4.55 -10.45
N SER A 49 -3.55 3.97 -9.26
CA SER A 49 -2.44 3.50 -8.45
C SER A 49 -1.93 2.12 -8.91
N SER A 50 -0.87 1.61 -8.29
CA SER A 50 -0.42 0.23 -8.48
C SER A 50 -1.37 -0.81 -7.86
N LYS A 51 -2.43 -0.38 -7.17
CA LYS A 51 -3.37 -1.22 -6.41
C LYS A 51 -2.69 -2.07 -5.33
N LEU A 52 -1.62 -1.52 -4.76
CA LEU A 52 -0.83 -2.17 -3.73
C LEU A 52 -0.79 -1.33 -2.45
N ILE A 53 -0.94 -2.00 -1.32
CA ILE A 53 -0.59 -1.48 0.00
C ILE A 53 0.71 -2.17 0.41
N HIS A 54 1.81 -1.43 0.37
CA HIS A 54 3.14 -1.99 0.50
C HIS A 54 4.10 -1.06 1.24
N GLY A 55 5.17 -1.63 1.80
CA GLY A 55 6.19 -0.86 2.51
C GLY A 55 7.17 -0.11 1.59
N GLY A 56 7.12 -0.34 0.27
CA GLY A 56 8.04 0.30 -0.66
C GLY A 56 9.48 -0.21 -0.56
N LEU A 57 9.70 -1.50 -0.76
CA LEU A 57 11.00 -2.17 -0.67
C LEU A 57 12.15 -1.40 -1.37
N ARG A 58 11.84 -0.71 -2.49
CA ARG A 58 12.79 0.10 -3.24
C ARG A 58 13.37 1.28 -2.43
N TYR A 59 12.63 1.82 -1.48
CA TYR A 59 13.08 2.95 -0.66
C TYR A 59 14.16 2.56 0.35
N LEU A 60 14.33 1.27 0.65
CA LEU A 60 15.48 0.80 1.46
C LEU A 60 16.82 1.13 0.80
N GLU A 61 16.89 1.13 -0.54
CA GLU A 61 18.08 1.51 -1.28
C GLU A 61 18.43 3.00 -1.12
N GLN A 62 17.40 3.82 -0.88
CA GLN A 62 17.54 5.25 -0.62
C GLN A 62 17.76 5.54 0.86
N LYS A 63 17.86 4.49 1.70
CA LYS A 63 18.02 4.57 3.16
C LYS A 63 16.84 5.21 3.89
N GLU A 64 15.67 5.24 3.27
CA GLU A 64 14.43 5.78 3.82
C GLU A 64 13.76 4.77 4.80
N PHE A 65 14.53 4.28 5.78
CA PHE A 65 14.06 3.24 6.71
C PHE A 65 12.84 3.67 7.53
N ARG A 66 12.76 4.95 7.88
CA ARG A 66 11.62 5.48 8.62
C ARG A 66 10.34 5.39 7.79
N LEU A 67 10.39 5.86 6.55
CA LEU A 67 9.27 5.82 5.62
C LEU A 67 8.79 4.37 5.40
N VAL A 68 9.72 3.45 5.15
CA VAL A 68 9.39 2.03 4.96
C VAL A 68 8.74 1.45 6.21
N ARG A 69 9.28 1.76 7.40
CA ARG A 69 8.71 1.29 8.67
C ARG A 69 7.29 1.79 8.89
N GLU A 70 7.05 3.08 8.68
CA GLU A 70 5.73 3.69 8.83
C GLU A 70 4.73 3.06 7.84
N ALA A 71 5.10 2.88 6.57
CA ALA A 71 4.28 2.23 5.56
C ALA A 71 3.95 0.77 5.89
N LEU A 72 4.91 0.00 6.42
CA LEU A 72 4.70 -1.38 6.84
C LEU A 72 3.74 -1.48 8.04
N LEU A 73 3.85 -0.57 9.00
CA LEU A 73 2.93 -0.52 10.15
C LEU A 73 1.51 -0.18 9.68
N GLU A 74 1.38 0.83 8.82
CA GLU A 74 0.08 1.23 8.29
C GLU A 74 -0.56 0.13 7.44
N ARG A 75 0.22 -0.63 6.67
CA ARG A 75 -0.26 -1.80 5.93
C ARG A 75 -0.96 -2.81 6.84
N GLU A 76 -0.37 -3.14 8.00
CA GLU A 76 -0.98 -4.06 8.97
C GLU A 76 -2.28 -3.47 9.58
N VAL A 77 -2.30 -2.16 9.84
CA VAL A 77 -3.50 -1.47 10.33
C VAL A 77 -4.63 -1.53 9.30
N LEU A 78 -4.33 -1.19 8.05
CA LEU A 78 -5.30 -1.19 6.96
C LEU A 78 -5.82 -2.60 6.65
N LEU A 79 -4.94 -3.61 6.67
CA LEU A 79 -5.33 -5.00 6.48
C LEU A 79 -6.34 -5.48 7.53
N LYS A 80 -6.19 -5.01 8.78
CA LYS A 80 -7.15 -5.31 9.86
C LYS A 80 -8.45 -4.50 9.76
N LYS A 81 -8.35 -3.22 9.38
CA LYS A 81 -9.50 -2.32 9.31
C LYS A 81 -10.39 -2.60 8.10
N ALA A 82 -9.81 -2.96 6.96
CA ALA A 82 -10.51 -3.15 5.71
C ALA A 82 -10.21 -4.52 5.05
N PRO A 83 -10.40 -5.67 5.74
CA PRO A 83 -10.07 -6.99 5.22
C PRO A 83 -10.94 -7.40 4.01
N HIS A 84 -12.03 -6.70 3.77
CA HIS A 84 -12.92 -6.89 2.61
C HIS A 84 -12.43 -6.15 1.36
N LEU A 85 -11.43 -5.27 1.47
CA LEU A 85 -10.85 -4.50 0.37
C LEU A 85 -9.37 -4.80 0.16
N ILE A 86 -8.67 -5.17 1.22
CA ILE A 86 -7.22 -5.34 1.24
C ILE A 86 -6.91 -6.82 1.50
N HIS A 87 -6.15 -7.42 0.59
CA HIS A 87 -5.85 -8.84 0.65
C HIS A 87 -4.35 -9.08 0.61
N PRO A 88 -3.83 -10.02 1.43
CA PRO A 88 -2.44 -10.46 1.34
C PRO A 88 -2.12 -10.99 -0.06
N MET A 89 -0.94 -10.66 -0.56
CA MET A 89 -0.43 -11.16 -1.82
C MET A 89 1.05 -11.50 -1.70
N ARG A 90 1.43 -12.65 -2.27
CA ARG A 90 2.82 -13.07 -2.40
C ARG A 90 3.37 -12.59 -3.73
N PHE A 91 4.54 -11.98 -3.68
CA PHE A 91 5.26 -11.46 -4.84
C PHE A 91 6.53 -12.26 -5.06
N ILE A 92 6.79 -12.60 -6.30
CA ILE A 92 8.02 -13.26 -6.71
C ILE A 92 8.90 -12.24 -7.44
N MET A 93 10.12 -12.06 -6.92
CA MET A 93 11.19 -11.29 -7.54
C MET A 93 12.19 -12.26 -8.17
N PRO A 94 12.14 -12.52 -9.48
CA PRO A 94 13.10 -13.39 -10.15
C PRO A 94 14.52 -12.82 -10.02
N HIS A 95 15.49 -13.67 -9.70
CA HIS A 95 16.89 -13.29 -9.61
C HIS A 95 17.66 -13.67 -10.86
N LEU A 96 18.19 -12.67 -11.55
CA LEU A 96 19.01 -12.83 -12.74
C LEU A 96 20.49 -12.61 -12.39
N PRO A 97 21.42 -13.42 -12.93
CA PRO A 97 22.83 -13.39 -12.54
C PRO A 97 23.56 -12.04 -12.76
N TYR A 98 23.07 -11.23 -13.70
CA TYR A 98 23.63 -9.91 -14.03
C TYR A 98 23.06 -8.77 -13.18
N LEU A 99 22.09 -9.08 -12.32
CA LEU A 99 21.54 -8.12 -11.37
C LEU A 99 22.39 -8.10 -10.09
N ARG A 100 21.87 -7.42 -9.07
CA ARG A 100 22.51 -7.34 -7.76
C ARG A 100 22.77 -8.72 -7.17
N PRO A 101 23.85 -8.88 -6.40
CA PRO A 101 24.13 -10.14 -5.73
C PRO A 101 22.95 -10.61 -4.86
N ALA A 102 22.67 -11.90 -4.92
CA ALA A 102 21.53 -12.49 -4.19
C ALA A 102 21.58 -12.21 -2.67
N TRP A 103 22.78 -12.20 -2.09
CA TRP A 103 22.95 -11.91 -0.66
C TRP A 103 22.50 -10.48 -0.29
N LEU A 104 22.71 -9.50 -1.20
CA LEU A 104 22.30 -8.11 -0.98
C LEU A 104 20.76 -8.00 -1.01
N ILE A 105 20.12 -8.65 -1.98
CA ILE A 105 18.65 -8.70 -2.06
C ILE A 105 18.09 -9.39 -0.81
N ARG A 106 18.68 -10.52 -0.39
CA ARG A 106 18.25 -11.23 0.81
C ARG A 106 18.39 -10.38 2.07
N SER A 107 19.47 -9.61 2.18
CA SER A 107 19.67 -8.69 3.32
C SER A 107 18.64 -7.56 3.30
N GLY A 108 18.32 -7.01 2.14
CA GLY A 108 17.25 -6.01 2.00
C GLY A 108 15.89 -6.54 2.40
N LEU A 109 15.53 -7.75 1.96
CA LEU A 109 14.29 -8.41 2.34
C LEU A 109 14.25 -8.77 3.82
N PHE A 110 15.38 -9.19 4.40
CA PHE A 110 15.48 -9.40 5.85
C PHE A 110 15.18 -8.10 6.62
N ILE A 111 15.79 -6.99 6.24
CA ILE A 111 15.48 -5.68 6.82
C ILE A 111 14.00 -5.35 6.65
N TYR A 112 13.45 -5.52 5.45
CA TYR A 112 12.04 -5.28 5.16
C TYR A 112 11.11 -6.09 6.07
N ASP A 113 11.44 -7.36 6.31
CA ASP A 113 10.68 -8.26 7.15
C ASP A 113 10.67 -7.87 8.63
N TYR A 114 11.76 -7.27 9.12
CA TYR A 114 11.95 -6.99 10.55
C TYR A 114 11.87 -5.51 10.92
N LEU A 115 11.75 -4.62 9.93
CA LEU A 115 11.70 -3.18 10.16
C LEU A 115 10.40 -2.75 10.88
N ALA A 116 9.32 -3.50 10.66
CA ALA A 116 8.08 -3.39 11.39
C ALA A 116 7.60 -4.77 11.86
N LYS A 117 6.84 -4.79 12.98
CA LYS A 117 6.23 -6.03 13.44
C LYS A 117 5.19 -6.51 12.43
N ARG A 118 5.40 -7.68 11.86
CA ARG A 118 4.40 -8.39 11.06
C ARG A 118 3.51 -9.21 11.96
N GLU A 119 2.21 -9.17 11.70
CA GLU A 119 1.24 -9.94 12.49
C GLU A 119 0.50 -10.96 11.62
N THR A 120 0.26 -10.64 10.36
CA THR A 120 -0.59 -11.40 9.45
C THR A 120 0.17 -11.99 8.26
N LEU A 121 1.21 -11.29 7.80
CA LEU A 121 1.89 -11.64 6.56
C LEU A 121 3.09 -12.56 6.79
N GLU A 122 3.30 -13.48 5.84
CA GLU A 122 4.46 -14.37 5.84
C GLU A 122 5.76 -13.63 5.51
N GLY A 123 6.89 -14.16 5.99
CA GLY A 123 8.22 -13.63 5.71
C GLY A 123 8.68 -13.87 4.29
N SER A 124 9.77 -13.20 3.95
CA SER A 124 10.43 -13.41 2.68
C SER A 124 11.28 -14.70 2.69
N GLU A 125 11.32 -15.37 1.56
CA GLU A 125 12.10 -16.58 1.38
C GLU A 125 12.79 -16.65 0.02
N LEU A 126 13.81 -17.51 -0.08
CA LEU A 126 14.45 -17.85 -1.33
C LEU A 126 13.68 -19.00 -1.98
N VAL A 127 13.24 -18.82 -3.19
CA VAL A 127 12.54 -19.85 -3.97
C VAL A 127 13.39 -20.32 -5.16
N HIS A 128 13.32 -21.63 -5.45
CA HIS A 128 13.95 -22.23 -6.61
C HIS A 128 12.89 -22.62 -7.64
N PHE A 129 13.15 -22.31 -8.89
CA PHE A 129 12.24 -22.61 -9.98
C PHE A 129 12.70 -23.91 -10.68
N ASN A 130 11.74 -24.77 -10.95
CA ASN A 130 11.88 -26.00 -11.71
C ASN A 130 11.31 -25.83 -13.13
N VAL A 131 11.30 -26.90 -13.90
CA VAL A 131 10.87 -26.92 -15.31
C VAL A 131 9.38 -26.54 -15.47
N ASP A 132 8.57 -26.75 -14.44
CA ASP A 132 7.12 -26.42 -14.47
C ASP A 132 6.83 -24.95 -14.15
N SER A 133 7.86 -24.16 -13.85
CA SER A 133 7.70 -22.74 -13.59
C SER A 133 7.29 -21.98 -14.86
N PRO A 134 6.38 -21.01 -14.80
CA PRO A 134 6.01 -20.16 -15.93
C PRO A 134 7.14 -19.21 -16.37
N LEU A 135 8.25 -19.18 -15.64
CA LEU A 135 9.40 -18.35 -15.94
C LEU A 135 10.33 -19.04 -16.94
N LYS A 136 11.14 -18.23 -17.64
CA LYS A 136 12.16 -18.77 -18.56
C LYS A 136 13.14 -19.68 -17.81
N ASP A 137 13.57 -20.76 -18.46
CA ASP A 137 14.53 -21.75 -17.91
C ASP A 137 15.85 -21.16 -17.43
N THR A 138 16.21 -19.97 -17.90
CA THR A 138 17.39 -19.22 -17.45
C THR A 138 17.25 -18.67 -16.03
N ILE A 139 16.03 -18.58 -15.50
CA ILE A 139 15.73 -18.07 -14.17
C ILE A 139 15.58 -19.26 -13.22
N LYS A 140 16.62 -19.55 -12.46
CA LYS A 140 16.67 -20.72 -11.58
C LYS A 140 16.21 -20.45 -10.14
N ARG A 141 16.18 -19.18 -9.73
CA ARG A 141 15.82 -18.78 -8.36
C ARG A 141 15.21 -17.40 -8.32
N GLY A 142 14.53 -17.10 -7.24
CA GLY A 142 13.98 -15.80 -6.95
C GLY A 142 13.78 -15.62 -5.45
N PHE A 143 13.20 -14.50 -5.09
CA PHE A 143 12.81 -14.20 -3.71
C PHE A 143 11.30 -14.02 -3.69
N GLU A 144 10.66 -14.65 -2.75
CA GLU A 144 9.26 -14.46 -2.47
C GLU A 144 9.11 -13.57 -1.24
N TYR A 145 8.16 -12.64 -1.27
CA TYR A 145 7.86 -11.74 -0.14
C TYR A 145 6.39 -11.34 -0.17
N SER A 146 5.90 -10.84 0.96
CA SER A 146 4.49 -10.48 1.14
C SER A 146 4.28 -8.98 1.13
N ASP A 147 3.25 -8.57 0.40
CA ASP A 147 2.60 -7.26 0.51
C ASP A 147 1.08 -7.44 0.41
N CYS A 148 0.32 -6.39 0.16
CA CYS A 148 -1.12 -6.48 0.00
C CYS A 148 -1.58 -5.84 -1.29
N THR A 149 -2.68 -6.35 -1.84
CA THR A 149 -3.46 -5.70 -2.90
C THR A 149 -4.66 -4.99 -2.32
N VAL A 150 -5.18 -4.02 -3.07
CA VAL A 150 -6.36 -3.24 -2.68
C VAL A 150 -7.18 -2.87 -3.91
N ASP A 151 -8.51 -2.78 -3.74
CA ASP A 151 -9.35 -2.02 -4.65
C ASP A 151 -9.25 -0.54 -4.27
N ASP A 152 -8.37 0.18 -4.98
CA ASP A 152 -7.98 1.56 -4.66
C ASP A 152 -9.14 2.54 -4.76
N ALA A 153 -9.95 2.47 -5.82
CA ALA A 153 -11.10 3.35 -6.00
C ALA A 153 -12.15 3.11 -4.91
N ARG A 154 -12.43 1.83 -4.62
CA ARG A 154 -13.39 1.45 -3.58
C ARG A 154 -12.92 1.83 -2.18
N LEU A 155 -11.62 1.78 -1.91
CA LEU A 155 -11.07 2.27 -0.65
C LEU A 155 -11.37 3.75 -0.43
N VAL A 156 -11.29 4.59 -1.49
CA VAL A 156 -11.68 6.00 -1.41
C VAL A 156 -13.15 6.14 -1.10
N VAL A 157 -14.01 5.45 -1.83
CA VAL A 157 -15.47 5.54 -1.65
C VAL A 157 -15.88 5.14 -0.23
N VAL A 158 -15.33 4.04 0.29
CA VAL A 158 -15.64 3.56 1.66
C VAL A 158 -15.15 4.54 2.74
N ASN A 159 -14.08 5.29 2.49
CA ASN A 159 -13.63 6.32 3.42
C ASN A 159 -14.48 7.61 3.34
N ALA A 160 -15.24 7.81 2.27
CA ALA A 160 -16.08 8.99 2.07
C ALA A 160 -17.50 8.83 2.64
N ILE A 161 -17.92 7.61 3.00
CA ILE A 161 -19.24 7.26 3.55
C ILE A 161 -19.19 7.25 5.08
#